data_76f3041207a945e423fc1b4884e57226
#
_entry.id   76f3041207a945e423fc1b4884e57226
#
_cell.length_a   1.000
_cell.length_b   1.000
_cell.length_c   1.000
_cell.angle_alpha   90.00
_cell.angle_beta   90.00
_cell.angle_gamma   90.00
#
_symmetry.space_group_name_H-M   'P 1'
#
loop_
_entity.id
_entity.type
_entity.pdbx_description
1 polymer ?
#
loop_
_entity_poly.entity_id
_entity_poly.type
_entity_poly.pdbx_seq_one_letter_code
_entity_poly.pdbx_strand_id
1 'polypeptide(L)'
;MPEIVVYVWRPSGDYVGHSSLQLSDGTYISWWPEGECDHKNPRAKASPMDSLEQDIEAEGDRKPNVYKIKVSNEEQYAIVQWWTNFKGKADYQFVSNNCSTVLYYAQEAAFPFLSKLNDEIPVWVPGAIEMVAEDLAAGKRSFDRKRIDEIKKAVADEVERLSGGSKKVNRFTIAVTGRK
;
A
#
# COMPACT_ATOMS: atom_id res chain seq x y z
N MET A 1 -11.65 -6.55 -20.76
CA MET A 1 -11.20 -5.46 -19.87
C MET A 1 -10.02 -5.97 -19.09
N PRO A 2 -8.94 -5.22 -18.99
CA PRO A 2 -7.81 -5.60 -18.15
C PRO A 2 -8.23 -5.69 -16.67
N GLU A 3 -7.41 -6.36 -15.90
CA GLU A 3 -7.60 -6.55 -14.47
C GLU A 3 -6.31 -6.12 -13.74
N ILE A 4 -6.44 -5.36 -12.67
CA ILE A 4 -5.35 -5.10 -11.75
C ILE A 4 -5.55 -5.94 -10.49
N VAL A 5 -4.45 -6.34 -9.86
CA VAL A 5 -4.48 -7.17 -8.65
C VAL A 5 -3.80 -6.42 -7.52
N VAL A 6 -4.54 -6.19 -6.44
CA VAL A 6 -4.01 -5.60 -5.21
C VAL A 6 -3.73 -6.71 -4.21
N TYR A 7 -2.53 -6.71 -3.67
CA TYR A 7 -2.06 -7.62 -2.63
C TYR A 7 -1.91 -6.88 -1.31
N VAL A 8 -2.44 -7.42 -0.23
CA VAL A 8 -2.37 -6.78 1.09
C VAL A 8 -1.94 -7.78 2.15
N TRP A 9 -0.88 -7.44 2.87
CA TRP A 9 -0.46 -8.10 4.11
C TRP A 9 -0.86 -7.23 5.29
N ARG A 10 -1.74 -7.76 6.14
CA ARG A 10 -2.11 -7.09 7.38
C ARG A 10 -0.96 -7.18 8.38
N PRO A 11 -0.81 -6.20 9.29
CA PRO A 11 0.16 -6.30 10.38
C PRO A 11 0.00 -7.60 11.18
N SER A 12 1.11 -8.28 11.47
CA SER A 12 1.12 -9.54 12.23
C SER A 12 2.48 -9.75 12.89
N GLY A 13 2.51 -10.03 14.19
CA GLY A 13 3.76 -10.18 14.93
C GLY A 13 4.66 -8.94 14.79
N ASP A 14 5.86 -9.14 14.31
CA ASP A 14 6.86 -8.06 14.11
C ASP A 14 6.70 -7.36 12.73
N TYR A 15 5.78 -7.82 11.88
CA TYR A 15 5.53 -7.25 10.56
C TYR A 15 4.50 -6.12 10.64
N VAL A 16 4.83 -4.98 10.07
CA VAL A 16 3.92 -3.82 9.96
C VAL A 16 2.88 -4.01 8.87
N GLY A 17 3.03 -5.05 8.06
CA GLY A 17 2.24 -5.29 6.87
C GLY A 17 2.75 -4.54 5.65
N HIS A 18 2.19 -4.88 4.50
CA HIS A 18 2.58 -4.33 3.22
C HIS A 18 1.39 -4.29 2.26
N SER A 19 1.53 -3.53 1.20
CA SER A 19 0.60 -3.57 0.08
C SER A 19 1.33 -3.33 -1.24
N SER A 20 0.93 -4.09 -2.27
CA SER A 20 1.46 -3.98 -3.64
C SER A 20 0.37 -4.17 -4.68
N LEU A 21 0.68 -3.84 -5.94
CA LEU A 21 -0.27 -3.86 -7.04
C LEU A 21 0.41 -4.41 -8.29
N GLN A 22 -0.29 -5.31 -9.00
CA GLN A 22 0.13 -5.85 -10.29
C GLN A 22 -0.86 -5.47 -11.38
N LEU A 23 -0.35 -4.99 -12.50
CA LEU A 23 -1.12 -4.69 -13.69
C LEU A 23 -1.11 -5.86 -14.68
N SER A 24 -2.08 -5.90 -15.58
CA SER A 24 -2.20 -6.98 -16.57
C SER A 24 -1.09 -6.99 -17.62
N ASP A 25 -0.35 -5.88 -17.77
CA ASP A 25 0.84 -5.78 -18.65
C ASP A 25 2.13 -6.29 -17.99
N GLY A 26 2.05 -6.78 -16.75
CA GLY A 26 3.18 -7.26 -15.97
C GLY A 26 3.86 -6.20 -15.10
N THR A 27 3.46 -4.94 -15.18
CA THR A 27 3.97 -3.90 -14.28
C THR A 27 3.63 -4.25 -12.83
N TYR A 28 4.63 -4.24 -11.96
CA TYR A 28 4.49 -4.49 -10.53
C TYR A 28 4.85 -3.23 -9.74
N ILE A 29 3.98 -2.82 -8.83
CA ILE A 29 4.16 -1.64 -7.98
C ILE A 29 4.26 -2.11 -6.54
N SER A 30 5.47 -2.02 -5.99
CA SER A 30 5.77 -2.38 -4.61
C SER A 30 6.85 -1.43 -4.08
N TRP A 31 6.56 -0.73 -2.99
CA TRP A 31 7.38 0.35 -2.47
C TRP A 31 7.99 -0.01 -1.13
N TRP A 32 9.31 -0.17 -1.10
CA TRP A 32 10.07 -0.56 0.07
C TRP A 32 11.18 0.46 0.39
N PRO A 33 11.60 0.58 1.65
CA PRO A 33 12.80 1.32 1.99
C PRO A 33 14.05 0.49 1.68
N GLU A 34 15.14 1.16 1.33
CA GLU A 34 16.47 0.57 1.33
C GLU A 34 16.99 0.51 2.78
N GLY A 35 16.92 -0.67 3.41
CA GLY A 35 17.29 -0.86 4.81
C GLY A 35 16.14 -0.58 5.80
N GLU A 36 16.51 -0.26 7.04
CA GLU A 36 15.54 -0.02 8.12
C GLU A 36 14.91 1.37 7.99
N CYS A 37 13.59 1.42 8.14
CA CYS A 37 12.84 2.65 8.23
C CYS A 37 11.77 2.52 9.32
N ASP A 38 11.75 3.42 10.28
CA ASP A 38 10.85 3.40 11.43
C ASP A 38 10.49 4.84 11.89
N HIS A 39 9.79 4.95 13.00
CA HIS A 39 9.43 6.26 13.57
C HIS A 39 10.63 7.11 14.04
N LYS A 40 11.80 6.49 14.30
CA LYS A 40 13.04 7.20 14.69
C LYS A 40 13.84 7.61 13.47
N ASN A 41 13.83 6.75 12.43
CA ASN A 41 14.48 6.97 11.14
C ASN A 41 13.40 6.93 10.04
N PRO A 42 12.57 7.98 9.94
CA PRO A 42 11.34 7.92 9.12
C PRO A 42 11.57 8.10 7.62
N ARG A 43 12.83 8.21 7.18
CA ARG A 43 13.20 8.38 5.77
C ARG A 43 14.26 7.39 5.36
N ALA A 44 14.09 6.80 4.19
CA ALA A 44 15.08 5.94 3.55
C ALA A 44 15.02 6.16 2.05
N LYS A 45 16.09 5.80 1.35
CA LYS A 45 16.03 5.66 -0.10
C LYS A 45 15.02 4.59 -0.46
N ALA A 46 14.29 4.78 -1.54
CA ALA A 46 13.35 3.78 -2.01
C ALA A 46 14.06 2.62 -2.71
N SER A 47 13.57 1.41 -2.48
CA SER A 47 14.00 0.17 -3.13
C SER A 47 12.78 -0.65 -3.56
N PRO A 48 12.13 -0.29 -4.69
CA PRO A 48 10.96 -1.02 -5.18
C PRO A 48 11.26 -2.50 -5.43
N MET A 49 10.31 -3.38 -5.11
CA MET A 49 10.35 -4.78 -5.52
C MET A 49 9.69 -4.94 -6.89
N ASP A 50 10.11 -5.95 -7.64
CA ASP A 50 9.70 -6.17 -9.03
C ASP A 50 8.72 -7.33 -9.19
N SER A 51 8.47 -8.10 -8.13
CA SER A 51 7.60 -9.26 -8.19
C SER A 51 6.91 -9.58 -6.86
N LEU A 52 5.79 -10.32 -6.95
CA LEU A 52 5.05 -10.82 -5.80
C LEU A 52 5.90 -11.77 -4.93
N GLU A 53 6.77 -12.56 -5.54
CA GLU A 53 7.64 -13.50 -4.83
C GLU A 53 8.60 -12.77 -3.90
N GLN A 54 9.15 -11.63 -4.34
CA GLN A 54 10.01 -10.80 -3.50
C GLN A 54 9.26 -10.21 -2.30
N ASP A 55 8.02 -9.77 -2.51
CA ASP A 55 7.17 -9.27 -1.42
C ASP A 55 6.80 -10.38 -0.43
N ILE A 56 6.46 -11.58 -0.91
CA ILE A 56 6.16 -12.74 -0.06
C ILE A 56 7.36 -13.09 0.81
N GLU A 57 8.56 -13.14 0.23
CA GLU A 57 9.81 -13.41 0.96
C GLU A 57 10.06 -12.32 2.03
N ALA A 58 9.92 -11.05 1.65
CA ALA A 58 10.11 -9.92 2.57
C ALA A 58 9.08 -9.90 3.72
N GLU A 59 7.88 -10.41 3.48
CA GLU A 59 6.81 -10.57 4.47
C GLU A 59 6.86 -11.93 5.21
N GLY A 60 8.03 -12.61 5.19
CA GLY A 60 8.26 -13.86 5.95
C GLY A 60 7.44 -15.04 5.44
N ASP A 61 7.35 -15.20 4.14
CA ASP A 61 6.60 -16.25 3.44
C ASP A 61 5.08 -16.23 3.71
N ARG A 62 4.56 -15.13 4.24
CA ARG A 62 3.11 -14.95 4.45
C ARG A 62 2.41 -14.67 3.13
N LYS A 63 1.24 -15.29 2.93
CA LYS A 63 0.40 -15.04 1.77
C LYS A 63 -0.42 -13.76 1.98
N PRO A 64 -0.54 -12.89 0.94
CA PRO A 64 -1.40 -11.71 0.99
C PRO A 64 -2.88 -12.07 0.84
N ASN A 65 -3.75 -11.15 1.28
CA ASN A 65 -5.10 -11.07 0.76
C ASN A 65 -5.06 -10.49 -0.66
N VAL A 66 -5.91 -10.97 -1.55
CA VAL A 66 -5.86 -10.69 -2.99
C VAL A 66 -7.17 -10.11 -3.47
N TYR A 67 -7.12 -8.95 -4.12
CA TYR A 67 -8.29 -8.25 -4.66
C TYR A 67 -8.09 -7.97 -6.14
N LYS A 68 -9.02 -8.49 -6.96
CA LYS A 68 -8.99 -8.34 -8.42
C LYS A 68 -9.99 -7.26 -8.82
N ILE A 69 -9.50 -6.25 -9.51
CA ILE A 69 -10.26 -5.05 -9.87
C ILE A 69 -10.27 -4.93 -11.39
N LYS A 70 -11.45 -4.94 -11.98
CA LYS A 70 -11.62 -4.67 -13.41
C LYS A 70 -11.40 -3.19 -13.68
N VAL A 71 -10.59 -2.91 -14.69
CA VAL A 71 -10.24 -1.55 -15.11
C VAL A 71 -10.41 -1.40 -16.63
N SER A 72 -10.57 -0.18 -17.12
CA SER A 72 -10.45 0.11 -18.54
C SER A 72 -8.97 0.17 -18.95
N ASN A 73 -8.71 0.22 -20.25
CA ASN A 73 -7.35 0.43 -20.77
C ASN A 73 -6.82 1.79 -20.36
N GLU A 74 -7.66 2.81 -20.33
CA GLU A 74 -7.33 4.18 -19.93
C GLU A 74 -6.98 4.25 -18.44
N GLU A 75 -7.76 3.58 -17.59
CA GLU A 75 -7.49 3.49 -16.15
C GLU A 75 -6.15 2.78 -15.88
N GLN A 76 -5.88 1.65 -16.55
CA GLN A 76 -4.59 0.97 -16.42
C GLN A 76 -3.44 1.84 -16.92
N TYR A 77 -3.60 2.49 -18.07
CA TYR A 77 -2.60 3.40 -18.62
C TYR A 77 -2.28 4.55 -17.66
N ALA A 78 -3.28 5.11 -17.01
CA ALA A 78 -3.09 6.18 -16.02
C ALA A 78 -2.20 5.71 -14.86
N ILE A 79 -2.37 4.48 -14.36
CA ILE A 79 -1.50 3.91 -13.32
C ILE A 79 -0.06 3.77 -13.84
N VAL A 80 0.13 3.24 -15.05
CA VAL A 80 1.47 3.07 -15.66
C VAL A 80 2.18 4.41 -15.79
N GLN A 81 1.48 5.43 -16.28
CA GLN A 81 2.03 6.79 -16.44
C GLN A 81 2.40 7.40 -15.08
N TRP A 82 1.52 7.27 -14.09
CA TRP A 82 1.79 7.76 -12.74
C TRP A 82 3.03 7.06 -12.15
N TRP A 83 3.09 5.74 -12.21
CA TRP A 83 4.21 4.95 -11.67
C TRP A 83 5.54 5.28 -12.34
N THR A 84 5.56 5.37 -13.67
CA THR A 84 6.74 5.73 -14.45
C THR A 84 7.30 7.09 -14.05
N ASN A 85 6.41 8.05 -13.76
CA ASN A 85 6.79 9.39 -13.31
C ASN A 85 7.23 9.43 -11.84
N PHE A 86 6.73 8.53 -11.00
CA PHE A 86 6.95 8.53 -9.56
C PHE A 86 8.21 7.77 -9.14
N LYS A 87 8.39 6.54 -9.63
CA LYS A 87 9.34 5.55 -9.08
C LYS A 87 10.81 5.95 -9.03
N GLY A 88 11.25 6.92 -9.82
CA GLY A 88 12.63 7.40 -9.84
C GLY A 88 12.86 8.74 -9.15
N LYS A 89 11.83 9.33 -8.55
CA LYS A 89 11.87 10.73 -8.07
C LYS A 89 11.53 10.89 -6.59
N ALA A 90 11.21 9.82 -5.89
CA ALA A 90 10.76 9.90 -4.52
C ALA A 90 11.55 8.97 -3.61
N ASP A 91 11.67 9.36 -2.35
CA ASP A 91 12.21 8.53 -1.28
C ASP A 91 11.08 7.86 -0.50
N TYR A 92 11.42 6.78 0.20
CA TYR A 92 10.52 6.15 1.15
C TYR A 92 10.37 7.03 2.39
N GLN A 93 9.15 7.23 2.85
CA GLN A 93 8.85 7.94 4.10
C GLN A 93 7.80 7.14 4.88
N PHE A 94 8.12 6.80 6.10
CA PHE A 94 7.33 5.89 6.94
C PHE A 94 5.85 6.28 7.08
N VAL A 95 5.55 7.56 7.20
CA VAL A 95 4.17 8.05 7.39
C VAL A 95 3.55 8.56 6.09
N SER A 96 4.28 9.33 5.31
CA SER A 96 3.72 10.13 4.20
C SER A 96 3.98 9.57 2.81
N ASN A 97 4.89 8.61 2.67
CA ASN A 97 5.25 8.02 1.38
C ASN A 97 5.67 6.54 1.55
N ASN A 98 4.87 5.79 2.28
CA ASN A 98 5.04 4.35 2.53
C ASN A 98 4.38 3.52 1.41
N CYS A 99 4.46 2.19 1.52
CA CYS A 99 3.87 1.26 0.55
C CYS A 99 2.38 1.52 0.30
N SER A 100 1.61 1.77 1.36
CA SER A 100 0.16 2.00 1.27
C SER A 100 -0.17 3.37 0.65
N THR A 101 0.61 4.41 0.96
CA THR A 101 0.47 5.73 0.33
C THR A 101 0.69 5.65 -1.18
N VAL A 102 1.74 4.93 -1.59
CA VAL A 102 2.07 4.73 -3.01
C VAL A 102 0.94 3.99 -3.73
N LEU A 103 0.38 2.94 -3.11
CA LEU A 103 -0.76 2.23 -3.69
C LEU A 103 -2.03 3.07 -3.76
N TYR A 104 -2.26 3.90 -2.75
CA TYR A 104 -3.39 4.84 -2.81
C TYR A 104 -3.27 5.74 -4.04
N TYR A 105 -2.13 6.40 -4.25
CA TYR A 105 -1.94 7.28 -5.41
C TYR A 105 -1.96 6.54 -6.75
N ALA A 106 -1.46 5.31 -6.80
CA ALA A 106 -1.58 4.47 -8.00
C ALA A 106 -3.05 4.20 -8.34
N GLN A 107 -3.88 3.87 -7.34
CA GLN A 107 -5.32 3.66 -7.52
C GLN A 107 -6.07 4.97 -7.83
N GLU A 108 -5.70 6.08 -7.20
CA GLU A 108 -6.29 7.40 -7.46
C GLU A 108 -6.06 7.83 -8.91
N ALA A 109 -4.90 7.50 -9.50
CA ALA A 109 -4.62 7.80 -10.92
C ALA A 109 -5.62 7.12 -11.86
N ALA A 110 -6.07 5.90 -11.55
CA ALA A 110 -7.12 5.22 -12.29
C ALA A 110 -8.54 5.66 -11.89
N PHE A 111 -8.72 5.98 -10.61
CA PHE A 111 -10.01 6.25 -10.01
C PHE A 111 -10.03 7.63 -9.33
N PRO A 112 -10.16 8.73 -10.08
CA PRO A 112 -10.04 10.09 -9.53
C PRO A 112 -11.03 10.43 -8.41
N PHE A 113 -12.15 9.69 -8.29
CA PHE A 113 -13.09 9.88 -7.19
C PHE A 113 -12.48 9.53 -5.81
N LEU A 114 -11.37 8.76 -5.77
CA LEU A 114 -10.64 8.46 -4.54
C LEU A 114 -10.00 9.71 -3.91
N SER A 115 -9.78 10.78 -4.69
CA SER A 115 -9.20 12.04 -4.18
C SER A 115 -9.95 12.59 -2.95
N LYS A 116 -11.26 12.32 -2.86
CA LYS A 116 -12.09 12.70 -1.71
C LYS A 116 -11.65 12.04 -0.39
N LEU A 117 -10.96 10.90 -0.46
CA LEU A 117 -10.44 10.23 0.73
C LEU A 117 -9.16 10.86 1.26
N ASN A 118 -8.38 11.52 0.39
CA ASN A 118 -7.07 12.06 0.77
C ASN A 118 -7.14 13.09 1.89
N ASP A 119 -8.16 13.95 1.86
CA ASP A 119 -8.38 14.97 2.89
C ASP A 119 -8.91 14.38 4.21
N GLU A 120 -9.45 13.18 4.16
CA GLU A 120 -10.10 12.51 5.30
C GLU A 120 -9.20 11.47 5.99
N ILE A 121 -8.26 10.89 5.26
CA ILE A 121 -7.39 9.82 5.75
C ILE A 121 -6.00 10.40 6.05
N PRO A 122 -5.62 10.51 7.34
CA PRO A 122 -4.39 11.20 7.74
C PRO A 122 -3.11 10.43 7.40
N VAL A 123 -3.21 9.10 7.31
CA VAL A 123 -2.10 8.21 6.94
C VAL A 123 -2.66 6.96 6.28
N TRP A 124 -2.02 6.52 5.21
CA TRP A 124 -2.39 5.27 4.55
C TRP A 124 -1.67 4.09 5.20
N VAL A 125 -2.44 3.05 5.48
CA VAL A 125 -1.99 1.80 6.10
C VAL A 125 -2.55 0.61 5.32
N PRO A 126 -1.95 -0.59 5.40
CA PRO A 126 -2.42 -1.76 4.65
C PRO A 126 -3.92 -2.04 4.81
N GLY A 127 -4.45 -1.90 6.02
CA GLY A 127 -5.88 -2.11 6.26
C GLY A 127 -6.81 -1.13 5.56
N ALA A 128 -6.40 0.12 5.40
CA ALA A 128 -7.17 1.11 4.64
C ALA A 128 -7.14 0.79 3.13
N ILE A 129 -5.97 0.41 2.61
CA ILE A 129 -5.84 -0.05 1.21
C ILE A 129 -6.70 -1.28 0.95
N GLU A 130 -6.75 -2.22 1.88
CA GLU A 130 -7.60 -3.40 1.77
C GLU A 130 -9.07 -3.04 1.62
N MET A 131 -9.59 -2.13 2.45
CA MET A 131 -10.99 -1.69 2.38
C MET A 131 -11.31 -1.00 1.06
N VAL A 132 -10.40 -0.17 0.54
CA VAL A 132 -10.55 0.48 -0.77
C VAL A 132 -10.52 -0.57 -1.89
N ALA A 133 -9.58 -1.51 -1.87
CA ALA A 133 -9.45 -2.56 -2.87
C ALA A 133 -10.67 -3.49 -2.89
N GLU A 134 -11.22 -3.85 -1.72
CA GLU A 134 -12.45 -4.62 -1.59
C GLU A 134 -13.63 -3.92 -2.26
N ASP A 135 -13.82 -2.63 -1.98
CA ASP A 135 -14.89 -1.83 -2.56
C ASP A 135 -14.73 -1.68 -4.08
N LEU A 136 -13.53 -1.42 -4.58
CA LEU A 136 -13.23 -1.35 -6.00
C LEU A 136 -13.47 -2.70 -6.71
N ALA A 137 -13.06 -3.81 -6.09
CA ALA A 137 -13.29 -5.17 -6.61
C ALA A 137 -14.78 -5.51 -6.67
N ALA A 138 -15.58 -4.99 -5.71
CA ALA A 138 -17.04 -5.09 -5.73
C ALA A 138 -17.72 -4.14 -6.74
N GLY A 139 -16.95 -3.36 -7.51
CA GLY A 139 -17.45 -2.44 -8.53
C GLY A 139 -17.93 -1.09 -8.00
N LYS A 140 -17.67 -0.77 -6.74
CA LYS A 140 -18.00 0.55 -6.19
C LYS A 140 -17.14 1.63 -6.83
N ARG A 141 -17.76 2.78 -7.09
CA ARG A 141 -17.12 3.97 -7.69
C ARG A 141 -17.43 5.25 -6.91
N SER A 142 -17.85 5.10 -5.63
CA SER A 142 -18.08 6.20 -4.71
C SER A 142 -18.03 5.68 -3.27
N PHE A 143 -17.77 6.58 -2.33
CA PHE A 143 -17.83 6.31 -0.90
C PHE A 143 -18.85 7.24 -0.26
N ASP A 144 -19.75 6.66 0.54
CA ASP A 144 -20.62 7.44 1.41
C ASP A 144 -19.91 7.79 2.73
N ARG A 145 -20.50 8.67 3.51
CA ARG A 145 -19.92 9.12 4.79
C ARG A 145 -19.67 7.97 5.75
N LYS A 146 -20.58 7.03 5.83
CA LYS A 146 -20.45 5.86 6.70
C LYS A 146 -19.19 5.05 6.35
N ARG A 147 -18.97 4.77 5.04
CA ARG A 147 -17.80 4.00 4.60
C ARG A 147 -16.49 4.75 4.86
N ILE A 148 -16.48 6.06 4.64
CA ILE A 148 -15.32 6.90 4.97
C ILE A 148 -15.00 6.82 6.46
N ASP A 149 -15.99 6.91 7.35
CA ASP A 149 -15.80 6.82 8.79
C ASP A 149 -15.31 5.42 9.22
N GLU A 150 -15.77 4.34 8.56
CA GLU A 150 -15.25 2.99 8.75
C GLU A 150 -13.77 2.87 8.37
N ILE A 151 -13.35 3.45 7.24
CA ILE A 151 -11.95 3.48 6.82
C ILE A 151 -11.11 4.28 7.83
N LYS A 152 -11.58 5.45 8.25
CA LYS A 152 -10.90 6.29 9.27
C LYS A 152 -10.70 5.52 10.58
N LYS A 153 -11.74 4.78 11.01
CA LYS A 153 -11.65 3.95 12.21
C LYS A 153 -10.60 2.84 12.04
N ALA A 154 -10.60 2.15 10.92
CA ALA A 154 -9.62 1.10 10.64
C ALA A 154 -8.18 1.65 10.65
N VAL A 155 -7.96 2.85 10.11
CA VAL A 155 -6.66 3.55 10.19
C VAL A 155 -6.28 3.82 11.63
N ALA A 156 -7.18 4.39 12.44
CA ALA A 156 -6.91 4.70 13.83
C ALA A 156 -6.57 3.45 14.64
N ASP A 157 -7.34 2.37 14.48
CA ASP A 157 -7.13 1.10 15.18
C ASP A 157 -5.76 0.47 14.78
N GLU A 158 -5.37 0.57 13.51
CA GLU A 158 -4.09 0.03 13.03
C GLU A 158 -2.90 0.86 13.50
N VAL A 159 -3.00 2.19 13.46
CA VAL A 159 -1.98 3.11 13.99
C VAL A 159 -1.81 2.92 15.49
N GLU A 160 -2.89 2.75 16.26
CA GLU A 160 -2.82 2.48 17.70
C GLU A 160 -2.11 1.16 17.99
N ARG A 161 -2.41 0.08 17.25
CA ARG A 161 -1.69 -1.20 17.36
C ARG A 161 -0.20 -1.05 17.09
N LEU A 162 0.18 -0.25 16.11
CA LEU A 162 1.56 -0.03 15.71
C LEU A 162 2.31 0.89 16.71
N SER A 163 1.62 1.79 17.40
CA SER A 163 2.22 2.77 18.31
C SER A 163 2.08 2.42 19.80
N GLY A 164 1.01 1.75 20.24
CA GLY A 164 0.65 1.52 21.63
C GLY A 164 0.74 0.08 22.11
N GLY A 165 0.88 -0.86 21.22
CA GLY A 165 0.92 -2.28 21.55
C GLY A 165 2.32 -2.69 22.02
N SER A 166 2.43 -3.22 23.20
CA SER A 166 3.54 -3.92 23.82
C SER A 166 4.97 -3.47 23.38
N LYS A 167 5.89 -3.41 24.34
CA LYS A 167 7.33 -3.07 24.18
C LYS A 167 8.09 -3.86 23.09
N LYS A 168 7.46 -4.82 22.40
CA LYS A 168 8.02 -5.58 21.28
C LYS A 168 7.74 -4.98 19.90
N VAL A 169 6.70 -4.16 19.75
CA VAL A 169 6.31 -3.55 18.46
C VAL A 169 7.03 -2.23 18.18
N ASN A 170 7.90 -1.77 19.08
CA ASN A 170 8.70 -0.56 18.92
C ASN A 170 9.85 -0.69 17.89
N ARG A 171 9.90 -1.77 17.13
CA ARG A 171 10.83 -1.94 16.02
C ARG A 171 10.02 -2.29 14.77
N PHE A 172 9.62 -1.29 14.04
CA PHE A 172 9.24 -1.45 12.64
C PHE A 172 10.51 -1.73 11.83
N THR A 173 11.02 -2.93 11.99
CA THR A 173 12.15 -3.40 11.19
C THR A 173 11.56 -4.04 9.96
N ILE A 174 11.53 -3.32 8.86
CA ILE A 174 11.38 -3.94 7.56
C ILE A 174 12.78 -4.50 7.25
N ALA A 175 12.97 -5.79 7.48
CA ALA A 175 14.18 -6.46 7.09
C ALA A 175 14.19 -6.57 5.56
N VAL A 176 14.82 -5.63 4.90
CA VAL A 176 15.24 -5.83 3.52
C VAL A 176 16.43 -6.79 3.59
N THR A 177 16.18 -8.07 3.33
CA THR A 177 17.25 -9.05 3.17
C THR A 177 18.16 -8.55 2.06
N GLY A 178 19.38 -8.17 2.46
CA GLY A 178 20.36 -7.62 1.56
C GLY A 178 20.62 -8.58 0.38
N ARG A 179 20.43 -8.07 -0.81
CA ARG A 179 21.04 -8.68 -2.00
C ARG A 179 22.55 -8.65 -1.79
N LYS A 180 23.16 -9.84 -1.65
CA LYS A 180 24.57 -10.03 -1.96
C LYS A 180 24.75 -10.07 -3.46
#